data_ae6cd94e3e61cb7132b1fe5c11585057
#
_entry.id   ae6cd94e3e61cb7132b1fe5c11585057
#
_cell.length_a   1.000
_cell.length_b   1.000
_cell.length_c   1.000
_cell.angle_alpha   90.00
_cell.angle_beta   90.00
_cell.angle_gamma   90.00
#
_symmetry.space_group_name_H-M   'P 1'
#
loop_
_entity.id
_entity.type
_entity.pdbx_description
1 polymer ?
#
loop_
_entity_poly.entity_id
_entity_poly.type
_entity_poly.pdbx_seq_one_letter_code
_entity_poly.pdbx_strand_id
1 'polypeptide(L)'
;DPNVFASVYSTLVTQLTAGGAKGVVANIPYVTSVPFFTAVPTNPIPGLPSASAGQLNTLFGGINAALAGASLPPRFVTLVADDGNPATVEANPLLIKDESLPNISAQITAALTPVLGGPTAGYVGSIYGQARHASNAVASRDYILLTARAVIGTSQTGAPSPFNTIGVSYPMQDNTTLTASETAEVKTATDAYNATILALANSKELAFVDANAALNQVANGGLVYNG
;
A
#
# COMPACT_ATOMS: atom_id res chain seq x y z
N ASP A 1 7.86 18.63 -1.28
CA ASP A 1 8.62 19.04 -2.48
C ASP A 1 10.11 19.07 -2.15
N PRO A 2 10.97 18.30 -2.88
CA PRO A 2 12.42 18.24 -2.65
C PRO A 2 13.15 19.59 -2.77
N ASN A 3 12.69 20.48 -3.66
CA ASN A 3 13.34 21.79 -3.85
C ASN A 3 13.07 22.71 -2.66
N VAL A 4 11.85 22.69 -2.13
CA VAL A 4 11.49 23.43 -0.91
C VAL A 4 12.31 22.94 0.27
N PHE A 5 12.38 21.61 0.44
CA PHE A 5 13.22 21.01 1.48
C PHE A 5 14.69 21.45 1.35
N ALA A 6 15.27 21.34 0.17
CA ALA A 6 16.66 21.70 -0.08
C ALA A 6 16.93 23.17 0.29
N SER A 7 16.05 24.08 -0.09
CA SER A 7 16.18 25.52 0.22
C SER A 7 16.11 25.79 1.73
N VAL A 8 15.07 25.28 2.39
CA VAL A 8 14.84 25.52 3.83
C VAL A 8 15.93 24.86 4.67
N TYR A 9 16.25 23.60 4.37
CA TYR A 9 17.26 22.84 5.11
C TYR A 9 18.66 23.44 4.95
N SER A 10 19.02 23.88 3.73
CA SER A 10 20.30 24.57 3.48
C SER A 10 20.40 25.88 4.26
N THR A 11 19.33 26.65 4.32
CA THR A 11 19.28 27.90 5.09
C THR A 11 19.48 27.60 6.57
N LEU A 12 18.76 26.64 7.11
CA LEU A 12 18.84 26.24 8.52
C LEU A 12 20.26 25.81 8.90
N VAL A 13 20.84 24.86 8.14
CA VAL A 13 22.18 24.34 8.41
C VAL A 13 23.23 25.46 8.29
N THR A 14 23.10 26.32 7.29
CA THR A 14 24.02 27.44 7.12
C THR A 14 23.98 28.43 8.30
N GLN A 15 22.81 28.74 8.81
CA GLN A 15 22.65 29.62 9.98
C GLN A 15 23.21 28.97 11.25
N LEU A 16 22.96 27.69 11.47
CA LEU A 16 23.47 26.95 12.64
C LEU A 16 25.00 26.83 12.62
N THR A 17 25.63 26.82 11.45
CA THR A 17 27.07 26.67 11.30
C THR A 17 27.83 27.99 11.03
N ALA A 18 27.12 29.13 10.99
CA ALA A 18 27.71 30.43 10.64
C ALA A 18 28.86 30.86 11.54
N GLY A 19 28.85 30.47 12.82
CA GLY A 19 29.93 30.73 13.79
C GLY A 19 31.04 29.67 13.82
N GLY A 20 31.11 28.76 12.84
CA GLY A 20 32.07 27.64 12.84
C GLY A 20 31.62 26.47 13.73
N ALA A 21 30.36 26.46 14.15
CA ALA A 21 29.80 25.37 14.95
C ALA A 21 29.87 24.03 14.17
N LYS A 22 30.30 23.00 14.88
CA LYS A 22 30.27 21.62 14.36
C LYS A 22 29.00 20.92 14.83
N GLY A 23 28.59 19.90 14.13
CA GLY A 23 27.38 19.16 14.45
C GLY A 23 27.34 17.80 13.79
N VAL A 24 26.25 17.10 14.04
CA VAL A 24 25.92 15.81 13.43
C VAL A 24 24.59 15.94 12.70
N VAL A 25 24.51 15.41 11.50
CA VAL A 25 23.26 15.28 10.75
C VAL A 25 23.03 13.82 10.40
N ALA A 26 21.78 13.42 10.33
CA ALA A 26 21.39 12.09 9.89
C ALA A 26 20.50 12.19 8.65
N ASN A 27 20.61 11.20 7.76
CA ASN A 27 19.65 11.07 6.67
C ASN A 27 18.31 10.47 7.15
N ILE A 28 17.31 10.51 6.27
CA ILE A 28 15.94 10.09 6.56
C ILE A 28 15.79 8.62 6.15
N PRO A 29 15.38 7.72 7.06
CA PRO A 29 15.06 6.34 6.72
C PRO A 29 13.84 6.25 5.78
N TYR A 30 13.78 5.19 4.98
CA TYR A 30 12.56 4.87 4.24
C TYR A 30 11.44 4.48 5.20
N VAL A 31 10.24 5.00 4.97
CA VAL A 31 9.05 4.66 5.77
C VAL A 31 8.78 3.14 5.77
N THR A 32 9.07 2.47 4.67
CA THR A 32 8.91 1.02 4.51
C THR A 32 9.90 0.18 5.34
N SER A 33 10.84 0.80 6.05
CA SER A 33 11.77 0.11 6.96
C SER A 33 11.22 0.00 8.39
N VAL A 34 10.06 0.60 8.69
CA VAL A 34 9.50 0.59 10.06
C VAL A 34 8.31 -0.35 10.18
N PRO A 35 8.11 -1.01 11.35
CA PRO A 35 7.05 -1.99 11.58
C PRO A 35 5.64 -1.47 11.31
N PHE A 36 5.41 -0.17 11.42
CA PHE A 36 4.12 0.45 11.11
C PHE A 36 3.62 0.12 9.70
N PHE A 37 4.53 -0.04 8.73
CA PHE A 37 4.22 -0.38 7.34
C PHE A 37 4.43 -1.87 7.02
N THR A 38 5.18 -2.61 7.84
CA THR A 38 5.59 -3.98 7.48
C THR A 38 4.96 -5.08 8.35
N ALA A 39 4.30 -4.71 9.45
CA ALA A 39 3.78 -5.68 10.41
C ALA A 39 2.45 -6.36 9.98
N VAL A 40 1.72 -5.79 9.01
CA VAL A 40 0.49 -6.38 8.48
C VAL A 40 0.78 -6.91 7.07
N PRO A 41 0.64 -8.23 6.82
CA PRO A 41 0.84 -8.77 5.49
C PRO A 41 -0.26 -8.31 4.51
N THR A 42 0.04 -8.34 3.22
CA THR A 42 -0.93 -7.99 2.16
C THR A 42 -1.93 -9.11 1.87
N ASN A 43 -1.69 -10.32 2.39
CA ASN A 43 -2.50 -11.52 2.19
C ASN A 43 -2.86 -12.21 3.53
N PRO A 44 -3.45 -11.48 4.50
CA PRO A 44 -3.74 -12.03 5.82
C PRO A 44 -5.06 -12.78 5.89
N ILE A 45 -5.86 -12.77 4.81
CA ILE A 45 -7.19 -13.39 4.80
C ILE A 45 -7.02 -14.90 4.60
N PRO A 46 -7.52 -15.73 5.54
CA PRO A 46 -7.48 -17.19 5.39
C PRO A 46 -8.37 -17.65 4.25
N GLY A 47 -8.40 -18.96 3.99
CA GLY A 47 -9.35 -19.58 3.09
C GLY A 47 -10.79 -19.17 3.42
N LEU A 48 -11.53 -18.80 2.41
CA LEU A 48 -12.93 -18.38 2.56
C LEU A 48 -13.88 -19.59 2.50
N PRO A 49 -15.06 -19.52 3.13
CA PRO A 49 -16.11 -20.51 2.85
C PRO A 49 -16.31 -20.66 1.33
N SER A 50 -16.38 -21.90 0.84
CA SER A 50 -16.39 -22.18 -0.62
C SER A 50 -17.48 -21.41 -1.38
N ALA A 51 -18.67 -21.26 -0.78
CA ALA A 51 -19.75 -20.47 -1.37
C ALA A 51 -19.39 -18.98 -1.52
N SER A 52 -18.75 -18.40 -0.49
CA SER A 52 -18.32 -16.99 -0.50
C SER A 52 -17.21 -16.76 -1.51
N ALA A 53 -16.20 -17.65 -1.53
CA ALA A 53 -15.13 -17.60 -2.52
C ALA A 53 -15.68 -17.70 -3.95
N GLY A 54 -16.62 -18.62 -4.21
CA GLY A 54 -17.25 -18.78 -5.51
C GLY A 54 -18.03 -17.54 -5.96
N GLN A 55 -18.79 -16.92 -5.07
CA GLN A 55 -19.54 -15.69 -5.38
C GLN A 55 -18.60 -14.51 -5.69
N LEU A 56 -17.57 -14.30 -4.86
CA LEU A 56 -16.59 -13.24 -5.10
C LEU A 56 -15.77 -13.47 -6.37
N ASN A 57 -15.36 -14.69 -6.63
CA ASN A 57 -14.62 -15.03 -7.85
C ASN A 57 -15.47 -14.80 -9.12
N THR A 58 -16.77 -15.09 -9.07
CA THR A 58 -17.69 -14.79 -10.17
C THR A 58 -17.79 -13.28 -10.38
N LEU A 59 -17.94 -12.50 -9.32
CA LEU A 59 -17.99 -11.05 -9.38
C LEU A 59 -16.68 -10.47 -9.94
N PHE A 60 -15.55 -10.84 -9.37
CA PHE A 60 -14.23 -10.35 -9.79
C PHE A 60 -13.88 -10.77 -11.22
N GLY A 61 -14.32 -11.95 -11.65
CA GLY A 61 -14.22 -12.39 -13.04
C GLY A 61 -14.99 -11.46 -13.99
N GLY A 62 -16.21 -11.08 -13.61
CA GLY A 62 -17.03 -10.12 -14.37
C GLY A 62 -16.38 -8.73 -14.44
N ILE A 63 -15.80 -8.25 -13.35
CA ILE A 63 -15.07 -6.97 -13.31
C ILE A 63 -13.80 -7.04 -14.17
N ASN A 64 -13.02 -8.12 -14.09
CA ASN A 64 -11.85 -8.32 -14.94
C ASN A 64 -12.23 -8.39 -16.43
N ALA A 65 -13.39 -8.94 -16.78
CA ALA A 65 -13.91 -8.92 -18.15
C ALA A 65 -14.25 -7.48 -18.62
N ALA A 66 -14.82 -6.66 -17.73
CA ALA A 66 -15.07 -5.24 -18.01
C ALA A 66 -13.75 -4.45 -18.19
N LEU A 67 -12.73 -4.75 -17.39
CA LEU A 67 -11.37 -4.20 -17.55
C LEU A 67 -10.77 -4.58 -18.91
N ALA A 68 -10.85 -5.86 -19.30
CA ALA A 68 -10.37 -6.33 -20.60
C ALA A 68 -11.09 -5.62 -21.75
N GLY A 69 -12.40 -5.41 -21.65
CA GLY A 69 -13.18 -4.62 -22.60
C GLY A 69 -12.72 -3.15 -22.71
N ALA A 70 -12.14 -2.60 -21.66
CA ALA A 70 -11.54 -1.27 -21.62
C ALA A 70 -10.02 -1.29 -21.96
N SER A 71 -9.47 -2.41 -22.41
CA SER A 71 -8.03 -2.60 -22.68
C SER A 71 -7.13 -2.35 -21.47
N LEU A 72 -7.63 -2.66 -20.27
CA LEU A 72 -6.91 -2.54 -19.01
C LEU A 72 -6.53 -3.95 -18.48
N PRO A 73 -5.43 -4.05 -17.74
CA PRO A 73 -5.01 -5.32 -17.14
C PRO A 73 -5.99 -5.75 -16.02
N PRO A 74 -6.06 -7.06 -15.72
CA PRO A 74 -6.85 -7.56 -14.60
C PRO A 74 -6.34 -7.00 -13.27
N ARG A 75 -7.26 -6.70 -12.36
CA ARG A 75 -6.98 -6.13 -11.03
C ARG A 75 -7.33 -7.07 -9.88
N PHE A 76 -8.07 -8.14 -10.19
CA PHE A 76 -8.60 -9.05 -9.18
C PHE A 76 -8.09 -10.46 -9.46
N VAL A 77 -7.52 -11.10 -8.44
CA VAL A 77 -7.08 -12.50 -8.51
C VAL A 77 -8.19 -13.41 -8.01
N THR A 78 -8.10 -14.70 -8.36
CA THR A 78 -8.99 -15.71 -7.83
C THR A 78 -8.70 -15.94 -6.35
N LEU A 79 -9.73 -15.82 -5.52
CA LEU A 79 -9.64 -16.11 -4.09
C LEU A 79 -9.70 -17.60 -3.83
N VAL A 80 -8.92 -18.06 -2.86
CA VAL A 80 -8.82 -19.46 -2.45
C VAL A 80 -9.87 -19.73 -1.37
N ALA A 81 -10.63 -20.82 -1.55
CA ALA A 81 -11.53 -21.34 -0.53
C ALA A 81 -10.75 -22.16 0.49
N ASP A 82 -11.28 -22.21 1.72
CA ASP A 82 -10.85 -23.18 2.74
C ASP A 82 -11.10 -24.60 2.20
N ASP A 83 -10.06 -25.41 2.15
CA ASP A 83 -10.13 -26.82 1.70
C ASP A 83 -10.44 -27.80 2.86
N GLY A 84 -10.55 -27.27 4.08
CA GLY A 84 -10.79 -28.04 5.30
C GLY A 84 -9.59 -28.84 5.80
N ASN A 85 -8.41 -28.63 5.20
CA ASN A 85 -7.18 -29.29 5.60
C ASN A 85 -6.33 -28.40 6.52
N PRO A 86 -6.20 -28.71 7.81
CA PRO A 86 -5.42 -27.86 8.73
C PRO A 86 -3.91 -27.84 8.46
N ALA A 87 -3.41 -28.65 7.54
CA ALA A 87 -2.01 -28.67 7.12
C ALA A 87 -1.72 -27.67 5.99
N THR A 88 -2.74 -27.15 5.33
CA THR A 88 -2.63 -26.08 4.32
C THR A 88 -2.95 -24.72 4.97
N VAL A 89 -2.28 -23.67 4.51
CA VAL A 89 -2.54 -22.31 4.92
C VAL A 89 -2.91 -21.51 3.67
N GLU A 90 -4.19 -21.37 3.44
CA GLU A 90 -4.70 -20.52 2.39
C GLU A 90 -4.51 -19.07 2.79
N ALA A 91 -4.05 -18.26 1.84
CA ALA A 91 -3.80 -16.86 2.06
C ALA A 91 -4.35 -16.02 0.89
N ASN A 92 -5.39 -15.26 1.15
CA ASN A 92 -6.01 -14.39 0.18
C ASN A 92 -5.51 -12.95 0.34
N PRO A 93 -5.23 -12.24 -0.77
CA PRO A 93 -4.81 -10.85 -0.72
C PRO A 93 -5.96 -9.95 -0.30
N LEU A 94 -5.61 -8.88 0.39
CA LEU A 94 -6.55 -7.82 0.75
C LEU A 94 -7.04 -7.09 -0.49
N LEU A 95 -8.31 -6.74 -0.48
CA LEU A 95 -8.90 -5.83 -1.44
C LEU A 95 -8.64 -4.40 -0.98
N ILE A 96 -8.00 -3.58 -1.81
CA ILE A 96 -7.61 -2.20 -1.52
C ILE A 96 -8.14 -1.23 -2.58
N LYS A 97 -8.34 0.02 -2.21
CA LYS A 97 -8.53 1.13 -3.13
C LYS A 97 -7.15 1.62 -3.58
N ASP A 98 -7.03 1.95 -4.87
CA ASP A 98 -5.80 2.50 -5.46
C ASP A 98 -6.20 3.64 -6.40
N GLU A 99 -6.04 4.87 -5.93
CA GLU A 99 -6.46 6.07 -6.64
C GLU A 99 -5.59 6.40 -7.85
N SER A 100 -4.43 5.77 -7.98
CA SER A 100 -3.56 5.88 -9.17
C SER A 100 -4.14 5.17 -10.39
N LEU A 101 -5.13 4.27 -10.18
CA LEU A 101 -5.75 3.51 -11.26
C LEU A 101 -6.83 4.32 -12.00
N PRO A 102 -6.99 4.12 -13.32
CA PRO A 102 -8.14 4.63 -14.04
C PRO A 102 -9.46 4.19 -13.38
N ASN A 103 -10.36 5.14 -13.16
CA ASN A 103 -11.68 4.85 -12.61
C ASN A 103 -12.59 4.25 -13.70
N ILE A 104 -13.00 2.99 -13.49
CA ILE A 104 -13.87 2.24 -14.40
C ILE A 104 -15.26 1.95 -13.81
N SER A 105 -15.71 2.77 -12.87
CA SER A 105 -17.01 2.59 -12.20
C SER A 105 -18.17 2.46 -13.20
N ALA A 106 -18.18 3.29 -14.25
CA ALA A 106 -19.23 3.26 -15.26
C ALA A 106 -19.21 1.95 -16.08
N GLN A 107 -18.04 1.47 -16.44
CA GLN A 107 -17.87 0.22 -17.19
C GLN A 107 -18.31 -1.00 -16.37
N ILE A 108 -17.93 -1.04 -15.08
CA ILE A 108 -18.37 -2.08 -14.15
C ILE A 108 -19.90 -2.05 -14.00
N THR A 109 -20.48 -0.86 -13.79
CA THR A 109 -21.92 -0.69 -13.67
C THR A 109 -22.64 -1.22 -14.91
N ALA A 110 -22.20 -0.82 -16.09
CA ALA A 110 -22.79 -1.26 -17.36
C ALA A 110 -22.71 -2.77 -17.54
N ALA A 111 -21.53 -3.36 -17.28
CA ALA A 111 -21.29 -4.80 -17.44
C ALA A 111 -22.11 -5.65 -16.46
N LEU A 112 -22.31 -5.18 -15.21
CA LEU A 112 -22.98 -5.95 -14.17
C LEU A 112 -24.49 -5.67 -14.05
N THR A 113 -25.02 -4.61 -14.66
CA THR A 113 -26.46 -4.29 -14.63
C THR A 113 -27.38 -5.43 -15.07
N PRO A 114 -27.06 -6.23 -16.12
CA PRO A 114 -27.90 -7.34 -16.54
C PRO A 114 -27.99 -8.48 -15.50
N VAL A 115 -26.99 -8.58 -14.63
CA VAL A 115 -26.89 -9.68 -13.64
C VAL A 115 -27.35 -9.25 -12.25
N LEU A 116 -26.96 -8.03 -11.83
CA LEU A 116 -27.17 -7.55 -10.45
C LEU A 116 -28.34 -6.56 -10.33
N GLY A 117 -28.87 -6.07 -11.46
CA GLY A 117 -29.79 -4.93 -11.49
C GLY A 117 -29.09 -3.60 -11.26
N GLY A 118 -29.69 -2.51 -11.76
CA GLY A 118 -29.07 -1.18 -11.80
C GLY A 118 -28.55 -0.65 -10.46
N PRO A 119 -29.36 -0.65 -9.39
CA PRO A 119 -28.89 -0.12 -8.09
C PRO A 119 -27.69 -0.86 -7.52
N THR A 120 -27.71 -2.21 -7.55
CA THR A 120 -26.60 -3.02 -7.04
C THR A 120 -25.36 -2.90 -7.91
N ALA A 121 -25.51 -2.92 -9.23
CA ALA A 121 -24.40 -2.72 -10.17
C ALA A 121 -23.77 -1.33 -10.01
N GLY A 122 -24.57 -0.29 -9.80
CA GLY A 122 -24.09 1.07 -9.51
C GLY A 122 -23.28 1.14 -8.22
N TYR A 123 -23.75 0.49 -7.17
CA TYR A 123 -22.98 0.40 -5.92
C TYR A 123 -21.67 -0.35 -6.11
N VAL A 124 -21.69 -1.53 -6.73
CA VAL A 124 -20.50 -2.33 -7.06
C VAL A 124 -19.52 -1.51 -7.90
N GLY A 125 -20.00 -0.83 -8.94
CA GLY A 125 -19.17 0.07 -9.74
C GLY A 125 -18.48 1.15 -8.91
N SER A 126 -19.21 1.75 -7.96
CA SER A 126 -18.68 2.82 -7.12
C SER A 126 -17.55 2.37 -6.20
N ILE A 127 -17.64 1.18 -5.62
CA ILE A 127 -16.63 0.68 -4.69
C ILE A 127 -15.46 -0.03 -5.37
N TYR A 128 -15.66 -0.61 -6.58
CA TYR A 128 -14.61 -1.35 -7.28
C TYR A 128 -13.96 -0.58 -8.44
N GLY A 129 -14.45 0.61 -8.77
CA GLY A 129 -13.96 1.40 -9.91
C GLY A 129 -12.46 1.68 -9.88
N GLN A 130 -11.88 1.87 -8.70
CA GLN A 130 -10.45 2.04 -8.46
C GLN A 130 -9.93 1.04 -7.43
N ALA A 131 -10.56 -0.13 -7.30
CA ALA A 131 -10.09 -1.18 -6.42
C ALA A 131 -9.25 -2.23 -7.17
N ARG A 132 -8.41 -2.90 -6.42
CA ARG A 132 -7.63 -4.08 -6.82
C ARG A 132 -7.25 -4.92 -5.61
N HIS A 133 -6.78 -6.14 -5.85
CA HIS A 133 -6.10 -6.88 -4.80
C HIS A 133 -4.69 -6.33 -4.55
N ALA A 134 -4.28 -6.35 -3.28
CA ALA A 134 -2.97 -5.93 -2.85
C ALA A 134 -1.88 -6.89 -3.36
N SER A 135 -0.72 -6.34 -3.68
CA SER A 135 0.44 -7.09 -4.17
C SER A 135 1.51 -7.22 -3.09
N ASN A 136 2.09 -8.42 -2.96
CA ASN A 136 3.28 -8.67 -2.15
C ASN A 136 4.55 -8.85 -3.01
N ALA A 137 4.44 -8.72 -4.32
CA ALA A 137 5.59 -8.85 -5.22
C ALA A 137 6.61 -7.75 -4.95
N VAL A 138 7.89 -8.09 -4.89
CA VAL A 138 8.97 -7.15 -4.51
C VAL A 138 8.96 -5.86 -5.35
N ALA A 139 8.68 -5.99 -6.65
CA ALA A 139 8.68 -4.85 -7.58
C ALA A 139 7.42 -3.95 -7.48
N SER A 140 6.34 -4.44 -6.86
CA SER A 140 5.05 -3.75 -6.76
C SER A 140 4.37 -3.98 -5.42
N ARG A 141 5.17 -4.00 -4.34
CA ARG A 141 4.66 -4.29 -3.01
C ARG A 141 3.82 -3.13 -2.49
N ASP A 142 2.64 -3.49 -2.04
CA ASP A 142 1.80 -2.60 -1.22
C ASP A 142 2.10 -2.82 0.26
N TYR A 143 1.80 -1.82 1.07
CA TYR A 143 1.94 -1.90 2.52
C TYR A 143 0.60 -1.59 3.17
N ILE A 144 0.28 -2.37 4.19
CA ILE A 144 -0.93 -2.21 4.98
C ILE A 144 -0.53 -1.58 6.31
N LEU A 145 -1.11 -0.45 6.63
CA LEU A 145 -0.75 0.28 7.85
C LEU A 145 -1.13 -0.53 9.10
N LEU A 146 -0.30 -0.50 10.12
CA LEU A 146 -0.54 -1.24 11.36
C LEU A 146 -1.91 -0.94 11.99
N THR A 147 -2.38 0.30 11.89
CA THR A 147 -3.70 0.73 12.36
C THR A 147 -4.87 0.04 11.65
N ALA A 148 -4.66 -0.41 10.43
CA ALA A 148 -5.68 -1.11 9.64
C ALA A 148 -5.97 -2.53 10.15
N ARG A 149 -5.04 -3.12 10.92
CA ARG A 149 -5.18 -4.50 11.43
C ARG A 149 -6.49 -4.75 12.18
N ALA A 150 -6.97 -3.75 12.92
CA ALA A 150 -8.18 -3.88 13.73
C ALA A 150 -9.48 -3.89 12.91
N VAL A 151 -9.46 -3.41 11.66
CA VAL A 151 -10.66 -3.30 10.82
C VAL A 151 -10.73 -4.36 9.72
N ILE A 152 -9.64 -5.05 9.42
CA ILE A 152 -9.62 -6.15 8.43
C ILE A 152 -10.62 -7.23 8.84
N GLY A 153 -11.50 -7.63 7.92
CA GLY A 153 -12.52 -8.64 8.13
C GLY A 153 -13.77 -8.16 8.90
N THR A 154 -13.79 -6.91 9.39
CA THR A 154 -14.99 -6.35 10.03
C THR A 154 -15.97 -5.80 8.99
N SER A 155 -17.21 -5.55 9.40
CA SER A 155 -18.22 -4.98 8.52
C SER A 155 -18.10 -3.46 8.40
N GLN A 156 -18.08 -2.98 7.18
CA GLN A 156 -18.16 -1.55 6.87
C GLN A 156 -19.56 -1.04 7.15
N THR A 157 -19.67 -0.08 8.06
CA THR A 157 -20.94 0.56 8.41
C THR A 157 -21.58 1.22 7.18
N GLY A 158 -22.86 0.94 6.94
CA GLY A 158 -23.62 1.50 5.82
C GLY A 158 -23.44 0.78 4.50
N ALA A 159 -22.48 -0.14 4.38
CA ALA A 159 -22.33 -0.96 3.19
C ALA A 159 -23.31 -2.14 3.20
N PRO A 160 -23.99 -2.45 2.07
CA PRO A 160 -24.93 -3.58 2.00
C PRO A 160 -24.17 -4.91 1.93
N SER A 161 -24.72 -5.95 2.60
CA SER A 161 -24.25 -7.33 2.40
C SER A 161 -24.55 -7.78 0.96
N PRO A 162 -23.66 -8.56 0.32
CA PRO A 162 -22.39 -9.14 0.82
C PRO A 162 -21.15 -8.25 0.60
N PHE A 163 -21.32 -6.98 0.22
CA PHE A 163 -20.23 -6.06 -0.16
C PHE A 163 -19.74 -5.21 1.01
N ASN A 164 -19.69 -5.74 2.22
CA ASN A 164 -19.44 -4.97 3.42
C ASN A 164 -18.26 -5.45 4.28
N THR A 165 -17.56 -6.53 3.89
CA THR A 165 -16.42 -7.04 4.67
C THR A 165 -15.12 -6.34 4.24
N ILE A 166 -14.57 -5.51 5.12
CA ILE A 166 -13.37 -4.71 4.85
C ILE A 166 -12.17 -5.60 4.51
N GLY A 167 -11.51 -5.31 3.39
CA GLY A 167 -10.36 -6.06 2.87
C GLY A 167 -10.72 -7.34 2.13
N VAL A 168 -11.99 -7.77 2.12
CA VAL A 168 -12.47 -8.99 1.43
C VAL A 168 -13.44 -8.65 0.30
N SER A 169 -14.58 -8.06 0.63
CA SER A 169 -15.62 -7.64 -0.30
C SER A 169 -15.87 -6.13 -0.29
N TYR A 170 -15.25 -5.41 0.63
CA TYR A 170 -15.21 -3.95 0.66
C TYR A 170 -13.76 -3.49 0.62
N PRO A 171 -13.36 -2.64 -0.33
CA PRO A 171 -11.97 -2.20 -0.45
C PRO A 171 -11.51 -1.41 0.77
N MET A 172 -10.34 -1.75 1.30
CA MET A 172 -9.67 -0.91 2.30
C MET A 172 -9.42 0.48 1.71
N GLN A 173 -9.65 1.50 2.50
CA GLN A 173 -9.54 2.87 2.03
C GLN A 173 -8.07 3.34 2.02
N ASP A 174 -7.81 4.37 1.27
CA ASP A 174 -6.51 4.98 1.05
C ASP A 174 -5.73 5.26 2.37
N ASN A 175 -6.39 5.80 3.37
CA ASN A 175 -5.80 6.09 4.68
C ASN A 175 -5.34 4.86 5.49
N THR A 176 -5.50 3.66 4.96
CA THR A 176 -5.12 2.39 5.61
C THR A 176 -4.06 1.62 4.83
N THR A 177 -3.68 2.10 3.67
CA THR A 177 -2.74 1.44 2.75
C THR A 177 -1.70 2.44 2.24
N LEU A 178 -0.54 1.93 1.85
CA LEU A 178 0.45 2.65 1.06
C LEU A 178 0.72 1.78 -0.18
N THR A 179 0.23 2.23 -1.32
CA THR A 179 0.34 1.51 -2.59
C THR A 179 1.77 1.53 -3.13
N ALA A 180 2.06 0.64 -4.08
CA ALA A 180 3.37 0.60 -4.72
C ALA A 180 3.73 1.91 -5.43
N SER A 181 2.75 2.59 -6.04
CA SER A 181 2.95 3.90 -6.69
C SER A 181 3.31 4.98 -5.67
N GLU A 182 2.57 5.08 -4.58
CA GLU A 182 2.84 6.03 -3.49
C GLU A 182 4.18 5.73 -2.80
N THR A 183 4.50 4.44 -2.60
CA THR A 183 5.81 4.02 -2.09
C THR A 183 6.94 4.52 -2.97
N ALA A 184 6.80 4.44 -4.30
CA ALA A 184 7.80 4.93 -5.24
C ALA A 184 7.95 6.47 -5.18
N GLU A 185 6.84 7.20 -5.04
CA GLU A 185 6.86 8.66 -4.87
C GLU A 185 7.56 9.08 -3.58
N VAL A 186 7.17 8.46 -2.45
CA VAL A 186 7.79 8.72 -1.14
C VAL A 186 9.28 8.37 -1.16
N LYS A 187 9.64 7.24 -1.78
CA LYS A 187 11.05 6.86 -1.92
C LYS A 187 11.84 7.88 -2.73
N THR A 188 11.32 8.32 -3.86
CA THR A 188 11.96 9.32 -4.73
C THR A 188 12.18 10.64 -3.98
N ALA A 189 11.19 11.10 -3.22
CA ALA A 189 11.32 12.30 -2.41
C ALA A 189 12.37 12.12 -1.30
N THR A 190 12.37 10.97 -0.62
CA THR A 190 13.34 10.65 0.45
C THR A 190 14.77 10.61 -0.10
N ASP A 191 14.99 10.01 -1.28
CA ASP A 191 16.30 9.96 -1.93
C ASP A 191 16.81 11.37 -2.24
N ALA A 192 15.96 12.26 -2.73
CA ALA A 192 16.31 13.66 -3.00
C ALA A 192 16.63 14.44 -1.72
N TYR A 193 15.85 14.23 -0.63
CA TYR A 193 16.15 14.81 0.68
C TYR A 193 17.50 14.33 1.20
N ASN A 194 17.76 13.04 1.14
CA ASN A 194 19.00 12.43 1.61
C ASN A 194 20.23 12.90 0.81
N ALA A 195 20.09 13.09 -0.49
CA ALA A 195 21.14 13.70 -1.32
C ALA A 195 21.46 15.12 -0.85
N THR A 196 20.46 15.93 -0.53
CA THR A 196 20.64 17.29 0.02
C THR A 196 21.35 17.26 1.37
N ILE A 197 20.92 16.39 2.29
CA ILE A 197 21.50 16.25 3.63
C ILE A 197 23.00 15.89 3.51
N LEU A 198 23.33 14.89 2.69
CA LEU A 198 24.69 14.44 2.51
C LEU A 198 25.58 15.53 1.88
N ALA A 199 25.08 16.23 0.88
CA ALA A 199 25.83 17.32 0.24
C ALA A 199 26.15 18.45 1.23
N LEU A 200 25.19 18.80 2.10
CA LEU A 200 25.39 19.81 3.13
C LEU A 200 26.33 19.34 4.24
N ALA A 201 26.23 18.08 4.68
CA ALA A 201 27.15 17.50 5.63
C ALA A 201 28.60 17.64 5.14
N ASN A 202 28.84 17.26 3.89
CA ASN A 202 30.17 17.35 3.27
C ASN A 202 30.64 18.81 3.13
N SER A 203 29.78 19.71 2.64
CA SER A 203 30.15 21.13 2.41
C SER A 203 30.42 21.93 3.67
N LYS A 204 29.83 21.52 4.80
CA LYS A 204 29.97 22.17 6.12
C LYS A 204 30.87 21.37 7.08
N GLU A 205 31.48 20.29 6.61
CA GLU A 205 32.34 19.40 7.41
C GLU A 205 31.62 18.91 8.69
N LEU A 206 30.35 18.54 8.56
CA LEU A 206 29.56 17.98 9.65
C LEU A 206 29.72 16.44 9.68
N ALA A 207 29.60 15.86 10.87
CA ALA A 207 29.50 14.42 10.97
C ALA A 207 28.18 13.93 10.38
N PHE A 208 28.22 12.80 9.65
CA PHE A 208 27.05 12.23 8.99
C PHE A 208 26.74 10.85 9.57
N VAL A 209 25.46 10.61 9.87
CA VAL A 209 24.92 9.31 10.30
C VAL A 209 24.01 8.77 9.24
N ASP A 210 24.32 7.61 8.68
CA ASP A 210 23.48 6.92 7.71
C ASP A 210 22.39 6.10 8.43
N ALA A 211 21.37 6.81 8.94
CA ALA A 211 20.23 6.20 9.60
C ALA A 211 19.36 5.39 8.61
N ASN A 212 19.36 5.77 7.32
CA ASN A 212 18.66 5.02 6.28
C ASN A 212 19.25 3.62 6.11
N ALA A 213 20.56 3.51 5.94
CA ALA A 213 21.23 2.23 5.83
C ALA A 213 21.08 1.37 7.11
N ALA A 214 21.21 2.00 8.28
CA ALA A 214 21.06 1.30 9.55
C ALA A 214 19.65 0.69 9.73
N LEU A 215 18.58 1.47 9.48
CA LEU A 215 17.22 0.95 9.56
C LEU A 215 16.91 -0.10 8.48
N ASN A 216 17.41 0.07 7.27
CA ASN A 216 17.30 -0.94 6.23
C ASN A 216 17.95 -2.27 6.65
N GLN A 217 19.11 -2.22 7.29
CA GLN A 217 19.75 -3.43 7.80
C GLN A 217 18.90 -4.09 8.89
N VAL A 218 18.36 -3.32 9.84
CA VAL A 218 17.45 -3.83 10.89
C VAL A 218 16.24 -4.51 10.26
N ALA A 219 15.62 -3.89 9.25
CA ALA A 219 14.42 -4.42 8.60
C ALA A 219 14.68 -5.72 7.81
N ASN A 220 15.90 -5.92 7.29
CA ASN A 220 16.25 -7.03 6.40
C ASN A 220 17.07 -8.16 7.05
N GLY A 221 17.42 -8.08 8.30
CA GLY A 221 18.21 -9.14 8.93
C GLY A 221 18.65 -8.84 10.35
N GLY A 222 18.34 -7.66 10.84
CA GLY A 222 18.75 -7.20 12.15
C GLY A 222 20.19 -6.65 12.19
N LEU A 223 20.54 -6.06 13.32
CA LEU A 223 21.91 -5.65 13.64
C LEU A 223 22.56 -6.69 14.52
N VAL A 224 23.71 -7.21 14.09
CA VAL A 224 24.56 -8.02 14.96
C VAL A 224 25.33 -7.06 15.85
N TYR A 225 25.11 -7.16 17.17
CA TYR A 225 25.83 -6.39 18.16
C TYR A 225 26.70 -7.32 18.97
N ASN A 226 28.02 -7.08 18.97
CA ASN A 226 29.01 -7.90 19.64
C ASN A 226 28.98 -9.40 19.25
N GLY A 227 28.70 -9.68 17.95
CA GLY A 227 28.59 -11.01 17.37
C GLY A 227 29.83 -11.81 17.24
#